data_09a0578e3e0a738913c56e514231d5ee
#
_entry.id   09a0578e3e0a738913c56e514231d5ee
#
_cell.length_a   1.000
_cell.length_b   1.000
_cell.length_c   1.000
_cell.angle_alpha   90.00
_cell.angle_beta   90.00
_cell.angle_gamma   90.00
#
_symmetry.space_group_name_H-M   'P 1'
#
loop_
_entity.id
_entity.type
_entity.pdbx_description
1 polymer ?
#
loop_
_entity_poly.entity_id
_entity_poly.type
_entity_poly.pdbx_seq_one_letter_code
_entity_poly.pdbx_strand_id
1 'polypeptide(L)'
;MPTDLTFLRKAPVAVGLAVAAILFATAVQAAPKPEIGHFTLANGLEVVVVPDRRAPVVTHMVWYKVGAADETPGKSGLAHFLEHLMFKGTANNPVGRFSQTVAFVGGQENAFTTQDYTGYFQRVSRENLKMLMEFESDRMTGLVLTDEAVMPELKVVLEEYNQRIANNPRARLTEQIDAALYLNHPYGKPVIGWRHEIEKLNRADALAFYRRFYTPNNAVLVIAGDVTTDEIKTLAEATYGKVPKIAEIAPRHRPQEPVPVAQRHVTLADARVELPSVTRAYLVPSSTTAKAGESEALEVLSFILGHGSTSRLYRTLVVDRELAVGAGGWYSGTALDATQFGMYGSPKPGVTLEQLENAIDAVIDDVIAKGVTAEEVDLAKNRLIADAIYAQDNQATMARWYGAALTTGSTVESVQSWPDRIHAVTADAVNTAAKAWLDKRRSVTGYLIKDSHKEDKRT
;
A
#
# COMPACT_ATOMS: atom_id res chain seq x y z
N MET A 1 -5.44 -37.77 87.33
CA MET A 1 -4.93 -37.10 88.58
C MET A 1 -4.09 -35.93 88.06
N PRO A 2 -4.19 -34.92 88.80
CA PRO A 2 -4.35 -33.54 88.30
C PRO A 2 -3.03 -32.76 88.47
N THR A 3 -2.97 -31.57 87.94
CA THR A 3 -2.71 -30.28 88.61
C THR A 3 -2.25 -29.31 87.51
N ASP A 4 -2.98 -28.34 87.21
CA ASP A 4 -3.24 -27.07 87.81
C ASP A 4 -2.11 -26.04 87.70
N LEU A 5 -2.54 -24.82 87.24
CA LEU A 5 -2.08 -23.45 87.59
C LEU A 5 -0.93 -22.89 86.70
N THR A 6 -0.87 -21.68 86.24
CA THR A 6 -1.58 -20.43 86.60
C THR A 6 -1.23 -19.37 85.57
N PHE A 7 -2.14 -18.48 85.32
CA PHE A 7 -2.04 -17.15 84.75
C PHE A 7 -0.74 -16.35 84.99
N LEU A 8 -0.21 -15.77 83.86
CA LEU A 8 0.34 -14.41 84.02
C LEU A 8 0.14 -13.64 82.69
N ARG A 9 -0.71 -12.65 82.77
CA ARG A 9 -0.91 -11.59 81.80
C ARG A 9 0.38 -10.79 81.63
N LYS A 10 0.83 -10.60 80.36
CA LYS A 10 1.68 -9.47 79.99
C LYS A 10 1.14 -8.81 78.75
N ALA A 11 1.05 -7.50 78.76
CA ALA A 11 0.49 -6.60 77.79
C ALA A 11 1.25 -6.60 76.45
N PRO A 12 0.57 -6.28 75.32
CA PRO A 12 1.25 -6.16 74.07
C PRO A 12 1.92 -4.78 73.94
N VAL A 13 3.25 -4.82 73.68
CA VAL A 13 3.99 -3.65 73.20
C VAL A 13 3.74 -3.58 71.69
N ALA A 14 2.96 -2.58 71.26
CA ALA A 14 2.76 -2.25 69.87
C ALA A 14 4.03 -1.55 69.37
N VAL A 15 4.87 -2.28 68.60
CA VAL A 15 5.94 -1.69 67.81
C VAL A 15 5.33 -1.34 66.45
N GLY A 16 5.06 -0.05 66.24
CA GLY A 16 4.62 0.49 64.94
C GLY A 16 5.80 0.52 63.97
N LEU A 17 5.84 -0.41 63.03
CA LEU A 17 6.69 -0.29 61.82
C LEU A 17 5.94 0.54 60.77
N ALA A 18 6.29 1.84 60.69
CA ALA A 18 5.92 2.71 59.60
C ALA A 18 6.78 2.33 58.38
N VAL A 19 6.25 1.49 57.50
CA VAL A 19 6.83 1.27 56.19
C VAL A 19 6.44 2.44 55.31
N ALA A 20 7.34 3.40 55.13
CA ALA A 20 7.24 4.46 54.13
C ALA A 20 7.45 3.83 52.73
N ALA A 21 6.36 3.49 52.07
CA ALA A 21 6.37 3.10 50.66
C ALA A 21 6.63 4.37 49.81
N ILE A 22 7.90 4.63 49.49
CA ILE A 22 8.27 5.63 48.50
C ILE A 22 7.92 5.04 47.12
N LEU A 23 6.73 5.36 46.61
CA LEU A 23 6.33 5.16 45.23
C LEU A 23 7.17 6.09 44.36
N PHE A 24 8.30 5.58 43.85
CA PHE A 24 8.93 6.17 42.68
C PHE A 24 8.03 5.90 41.48
N ALA A 25 7.10 6.81 41.22
CA ALA A 25 6.48 6.91 39.90
C ALA A 25 7.56 7.43 38.95
N THR A 26 8.35 6.53 38.41
CA THR A 26 9.12 6.84 37.21
C THR A 26 8.11 7.10 36.11
N ALA A 27 7.85 8.36 35.81
CA ALA A 27 7.19 8.74 34.58
C ALA A 27 8.04 8.11 33.47
N VAL A 28 7.53 7.07 32.84
CA VAL A 28 8.09 6.55 31.60
C VAL A 28 7.89 7.69 30.59
N GLN A 29 8.92 8.53 30.48
CA GLN A 29 8.97 9.58 29.49
C GLN A 29 8.99 8.85 28.13
N ALA A 30 7.90 8.92 27.38
CA ALA A 30 7.88 8.39 26.02
C ALA A 30 9.12 8.93 25.30
N ALA A 31 9.92 8.04 24.73
CA ALA A 31 11.08 8.46 23.97
C ALA A 31 10.62 9.47 22.90
N PRO A 32 11.31 10.60 22.74
CA PRO A 32 10.92 11.59 21.74
C PRO A 32 10.84 10.86 20.38
N LYS A 33 9.74 11.10 19.65
CA LYS A 33 9.60 10.57 18.28
C LYS A 33 10.85 11.00 17.51
N PRO A 34 11.50 10.08 16.78
CA PRO A 34 12.67 10.44 15.99
C PRO A 34 12.29 11.55 15.01
N GLU A 35 13.10 12.61 14.98
CA GLU A 35 12.91 13.71 14.06
C GLU A 35 13.17 13.24 12.63
N ILE A 36 12.15 13.33 11.77
CA ILE A 36 12.25 12.97 10.36
C ILE A 36 13.05 14.05 9.64
N GLY A 37 14.16 13.67 9.06
CA GLY A 37 14.94 14.56 8.19
C GLY A 37 14.26 14.69 6.83
N HIS A 38 14.12 15.94 6.33
CA HIS A 38 13.56 16.19 5.00
C HIS A 38 14.30 17.35 4.36
N PHE A 39 14.87 17.13 3.16
CA PHE A 39 15.60 18.16 2.40
C PHE A 39 15.62 17.82 0.91
N THR A 40 16.01 18.78 0.08
CA THR A 40 16.14 18.62 -1.37
C THR A 40 17.58 18.94 -1.79
N LEU A 41 18.19 18.06 -2.60
CA LEU A 41 19.50 18.31 -3.19
C LEU A 41 19.43 19.36 -4.32
N ALA A 42 20.58 19.94 -4.69
CA ALA A 42 20.67 20.95 -5.73
C ALA A 42 20.15 20.50 -7.10
N ASN A 43 20.21 19.19 -7.40
CA ASN A 43 19.68 18.60 -8.62
C ASN A 43 18.18 18.26 -8.56
N GLY A 44 17.49 18.60 -7.46
CA GLY A 44 16.06 18.41 -7.27
C GLY A 44 15.66 17.08 -6.67
N LEU A 45 16.60 16.19 -6.29
CA LEU A 45 16.26 14.96 -5.57
C LEU A 45 15.75 15.28 -4.16
N GLU A 46 14.55 14.85 -3.86
CA GLU A 46 13.92 14.94 -2.54
C GLU A 46 14.40 13.81 -1.66
N VAL A 47 14.81 14.11 -0.42
CA VAL A 47 15.39 13.11 0.51
C VAL A 47 14.64 13.12 1.82
N VAL A 48 14.22 11.94 2.27
CA VAL A 48 13.61 11.71 3.57
C VAL A 48 14.48 10.75 4.37
N VAL A 49 14.77 11.10 5.62
CA VAL A 49 15.54 10.28 6.55
C VAL A 49 14.67 9.94 7.75
N VAL A 50 14.51 8.64 8.02
CA VAL A 50 13.76 8.10 9.15
C VAL A 50 14.74 7.41 10.09
N PRO A 51 15.30 8.13 11.10
CA PRO A 51 16.26 7.55 12.03
C PRO A 51 15.61 6.47 12.89
N ASP A 52 16.22 5.27 12.92
CA ASP A 52 15.84 4.16 13.79
C ASP A 52 17.08 3.35 14.19
N ARG A 53 17.59 3.61 15.39
CA ARG A 53 18.85 3.04 15.89
C ARG A 53 18.69 1.73 16.66
N ARG A 54 17.51 1.10 16.62
CA ARG A 54 17.25 -0.14 17.36
C ARG A 54 18.02 -1.35 16.83
N ALA A 55 18.46 -1.31 15.57
CA ALA A 55 19.27 -2.35 14.95
C ALA A 55 20.24 -1.71 13.93
N PRO A 56 21.46 -2.26 13.74
CA PRO A 56 22.46 -1.71 12.82
C PRO A 56 22.16 -2.04 11.35
N VAL A 57 20.93 -1.81 10.92
CA VAL A 57 20.45 -2.06 9.56
C VAL A 57 19.82 -0.80 8.99
N VAL A 58 19.83 -0.72 7.67
CA VAL A 58 19.26 0.40 6.92
C VAL A 58 18.42 -0.13 5.77
N THR A 59 17.24 0.45 5.60
CA THR A 59 16.42 0.32 4.41
C THR A 59 16.63 1.56 3.54
N HIS A 60 17.12 1.36 2.36
CA HIS A 60 17.37 2.36 1.34
C HIS A 60 16.32 2.19 0.25
N MET A 61 15.63 3.25 -0.14
CA MET A 61 14.60 3.22 -1.19
C MET A 61 14.74 4.41 -2.12
N VAL A 62 14.74 4.16 -3.42
CA VAL A 62 14.59 5.19 -4.46
C VAL A 62 13.24 5.02 -5.12
N TRP A 63 12.46 6.10 -5.14
CA TRP A 63 11.13 6.16 -5.70
C TRP A 63 11.11 7.13 -6.87
N TYR A 64 10.59 6.69 -8.00
CA TYR A 64 10.37 7.56 -9.16
C TYR A 64 8.89 7.92 -9.24
N LYS A 65 8.59 9.22 -9.42
CA LYS A 65 7.23 9.77 -9.56
C LYS A 65 6.67 9.45 -10.95
N VAL A 66 6.65 8.16 -11.30
CA VAL A 66 6.16 7.61 -12.57
C VAL A 66 5.75 6.16 -12.40
N GLY A 67 4.59 5.79 -12.94
CA GLY A 67 4.06 4.42 -12.91
C GLY A 67 3.27 4.08 -14.17
N ALA A 68 2.47 3.03 -14.10
CA ALA A 68 1.71 2.53 -15.25
C ALA A 68 0.72 3.55 -15.82
N ALA A 69 0.20 4.47 -14.99
CA ALA A 69 -0.73 5.50 -15.46
C ALA A 69 -0.06 6.60 -16.30
N ASP A 70 1.27 6.65 -16.33
CA ASP A 70 2.04 7.64 -17.09
C ASP A 70 2.54 7.10 -18.44
N GLU A 71 2.16 5.86 -18.77
CA GLU A 71 2.52 5.20 -20.03
C GLU A 71 1.80 5.78 -21.25
N THR A 72 2.48 5.78 -22.37
CA THR A 72 1.87 6.16 -23.64
C THR A 72 0.77 5.17 -24.04
N PRO A 73 -0.40 5.60 -24.53
CA PRO A 73 -1.43 4.70 -25.04
C PRO A 73 -0.86 3.69 -26.07
N GLY A 74 -1.27 2.43 -25.95
CA GLY A 74 -0.78 1.34 -26.79
C GLY A 74 0.54 0.70 -26.33
N LYS A 75 1.09 1.13 -25.16
CA LYS A 75 2.34 0.62 -24.57
C LYS A 75 2.19 0.29 -23.10
N SER A 76 1.05 -0.29 -22.71
CA SER A 76 0.83 -0.67 -21.32
C SER A 76 1.80 -1.78 -20.87
N GLY A 77 2.22 -1.70 -19.60
CA GLY A 77 3.25 -2.57 -19.02
C GLY A 77 4.68 -2.05 -19.20
N LEU A 78 4.87 -0.89 -19.83
CA LEU A 78 6.20 -0.33 -20.08
C LEU A 78 6.91 0.08 -18.78
N ALA A 79 6.19 0.63 -17.80
CA ALA A 79 6.75 0.99 -16.51
C ALA A 79 7.25 -0.24 -15.76
N HIS A 80 6.44 -1.31 -15.72
CA HIS A 80 6.81 -2.58 -15.11
C HIS A 80 7.93 -3.28 -15.88
N PHE A 81 7.90 -3.25 -17.21
CA PHE A 81 8.98 -3.80 -18.03
C PHE A 81 10.31 -3.07 -17.76
N LEU A 82 10.28 -1.74 -17.64
CA LEU A 82 11.49 -0.98 -17.27
C LEU A 82 11.96 -1.32 -15.87
N GLU A 83 11.07 -1.56 -14.91
CA GLU A 83 11.45 -2.05 -13.57
C GLU A 83 12.38 -3.27 -13.67
N HIS A 84 12.00 -4.28 -14.46
CA HIS A 84 12.82 -5.46 -14.71
C HIS A 84 14.16 -5.12 -15.39
N LEU A 85 14.11 -4.23 -16.37
CA LEU A 85 15.30 -3.84 -17.14
C LEU A 85 16.31 -3.02 -16.31
N MET A 86 15.89 -2.37 -15.23
CA MET A 86 16.79 -1.66 -14.32
C MET A 86 17.82 -2.57 -13.64
N PHE A 87 17.60 -3.87 -13.61
CA PHE A 87 18.56 -4.85 -13.09
C PHE A 87 19.58 -5.35 -14.15
N LYS A 88 19.53 -4.79 -15.38
CA LYS A 88 20.40 -5.22 -16.49
C LYS A 88 21.74 -4.50 -16.56
N GLY A 89 22.05 -3.65 -15.56
CA GLY A 89 23.37 -3.06 -15.35
C GLY A 89 23.56 -1.72 -16.05
N THR A 90 24.75 -1.17 -15.80
CA THR A 90 25.23 0.11 -16.30
C THR A 90 26.60 -0.06 -16.95
N ALA A 91 27.17 1.00 -17.50
CA ALA A 91 28.54 0.97 -18.02
C ALA A 91 29.58 0.67 -16.91
N ASN A 92 29.32 1.13 -15.69
CA ASN A 92 30.22 0.94 -14.55
C ASN A 92 29.96 -0.38 -13.79
N ASN A 93 28.72 -0.89 -13.85
CA ASN A 93 28.28 -2.06 -13.10
C ASN A 93 27.56 -3.04 -14.07
N PRO A 94 28.28 -4.06 -14.58
CA PRO A 94 27.73 -5.05 -15.51
C PRO A 94 26.52 -5.80 -14.92
N VAL A 95 25.75 -6.44 -15.79
CA VAL A 95 24.59 -7.28 -15.44
C VAL A 95 24.88 -8.19 -14.27
N GLY A 96 24.00 -8.16 -13.27
CA GLY A 96 24.08 -9.01 -12.07
C GLY A 96 25.05 -8.55 -10.99
N ARG A 97 25.97 -7.62 -11.27
CA ARG A 97 26.97 -7.19 -10.28
C ARG A 97 26.32 -6.58 -9.05
N PHE A 98 25.33 -5.72 -9.23
CA PHE A 98 24.65 -5.08 -8.11
C PHE A 98 23.97 -6.14 -7.22
N SER A 99 23.11 -6.98 -7.80
CA SER A 99 22.39 -8.03 -7.07
C SER A 99 23.34 -9.03 -6.37
N GLN A 100 24.41 -9.45 -7.04
CA GLN A 100 25.43 -10.30 -6.43
C GLN A 100 26.12 -9.64 -5.25
N THR A 101 26.42 -8.33 -5.36
CA THR A 101 27.04 -7.58 -4.27
C THR A 101 26.11 -7.44 -3.08
N VAL A 102 24.83 -7.11 -3.32
CA VAL A 102 23.81 -7.05 -2.25
C VAL A 102 23.68 -8.40 -1.55
N ALA A 103 23.58 -9.48 -2.31
CA ALA A 103 23.47 -10.84 -1.76
C ALA A 103 24.77 -11.22 -0.97
N PHE A 104 25.94 -10.87 -1.48
CA PHE A 104 27.23 -11.17 -0.83
C PHE A 104 27.37 -10.53 0.56
N VAL A 105 26.82 -9.31 0.74
CA VAL A 105 26.83 -8.64 2.05
C VAL A 105 25.62 -9.02 2.92
N GLY A 106 24.87 -10.06 2.54
CA GLY A 106 23.70 -10.54 3.28
C GLY A 106 22.49 -9.61 3.18
N GLY A 107 22.46 -8.73 2.19
CA GLY A 107 21.36 -7.80 1.93
C GLY A 107 20.19 -8.44 1.19
N GLN A 108 19.10 -7.69 1.14
CA GLN A 108 17.92 -8.00 0.36
C GLN A 108 17.63 -6.85 -0.59
N GLU A 109 17.20 -7.15 -1.81
CA GLU A 109 16.76 -6.15 -2.76
C GLU A 109 15.47 -6.60 -3.45
N ASN A 110 14.68 -5.63 -3.88
CA ASN A 110 13.52 -5.84 -4.75
C ASN A 110 13.08 -4.50 -5.35
N ALA A 111 12.07 -4.56 -6.22
CA ALA A 111 11.41 -3.41 -6.80
C ALA A 111 9.88 -3.63 -6.85
N PHE A 112 9.15 -2.59 -7.18
CA PHE A 112 7.71 -2.65 -7.41
C PHE A 112 7.27 -1.47 -8.27
N THR A 113 6.30 -1.72 -9.12
CA THR A 113 5.61 -0.71 -9.92
C THR A 113 4.14 -0.65 -9.51
N THR A 114 3.59 0.57 -9.45
CA THR A 114 2.18 0.84 -9.25
C THR A 114 1.64 1.72 -10.37
N GLN A 115 0.42 2.20 -10.22
CA GLN A 115 -0.15 3.17 -11.16
C GLN A 115 0.60 4.51 -11.14
N ASP A 116 1.13 4.93 -9.98
CA ASP A 116 1.63 6.29 -9.75
C ASP A 116 3.15 6.38 -9.58
N TYR A 117 3.80 5.30 -9.21
CA TYR A 117 5.22 5.28 -8.89
C TYR A 117 5.87 3.92 -9.14
N THR A 118 7.19 3.96 -9.30
CA THR A 118 8.06 2.80 -9.32
C THR A 118 9.12 2.96 -8.23
N GLY A 119 9.30 1.95 -7.38
CA GLY A 119 10.23 1.99 -6.26
C GLY A 119 11.23 0.83 -6.29
N TYR A 120 12.48 1.13 -5.93
CA TYR A 120 13.57 0.17 -5.80
C TYR A 120 14.07 0.22 -4.37
N PHE A 121 14.30 -0.92 -3.73
CA PHE A 121 14.75 -0.93 -2.36
C PHE A 121 15.78 -2.00 -2.06
N GLN A 122 16.65 -1.69 -1.11
CA GLN A 122 17.60 -2.60 -0.54
C GLN A 122 17.57 -2.48 1.00
N ARG A 123 17.80 -3.60 1.66
CA ARG A 123 17.99 -3.65 3.11
C ARG A 123 19.34 -4.31 3.39
N VAL A 124 20.21 -3.58 4.07
CA VAL A 124 21.58 -4.03 4.38
C VAL A 124 22.00 -3.58 5.76
N SER A 125 23.16 -4.09 6.25
CA SER A 125 23.84 -3.51 7.40
C SER A 125 24.33 -2.09 7.08
N ARG A 126 24.38 -1.24 8.10
CA ARG A 126 24.70 0.20 7.98
C ARG A 126 25.99 0.49 7.22
N GLU A 127 27.05 -0.30 7.46
CA GLU A 127 28.35 -0.13 6.82
C GLU A 127 28.31 -0.26 5.30
N ASN A 128 27.30 -0.93 4.74
CA ASN A 128 27.13 -1.13 3.30
C ASN A 128 26.28 -0.04 2.63
N LEU A 129 25.70 0.90 3.37
CA LEU A 129 24.79 1.92 2.82
C LEU A 129 25.46 2.77 1.72
N LYS A 130 26.69 3.24 1.96
CA LYS A 130 27.41 4.08 0.98
C LYS A 130 27.57 3.35 -0.35
N MET A 131 27.94 2.09 -0.32
CA MET A 131 28.09 1.24 -1.52
C MET A 131 26.75 1.14 -2.29
N LEU A 132 25.63 0.95 -1.58
CA LEU A 132 24.31 0.91 -2.23
C LEU A 132 23.95 2.23 -2.88
N MET A 133 24.18 3.34 -2.18
CA MET A 133 23.92 4.68 -2.73
C MET A 133 24.76 4.96 -3.98
N GLU A 134 25.99 4.44 -4.05
CA GLU A 134 26.84 4.52 -5.25
C GLU A 134 26.26 3.70 -6.41
N PHE A 135 25.79 2.48 -6.18
CA PHE A 135 25.15 1.65 -7.20
C PHE A 135 23.84 2.27 -7.72
N GLU A 136 22.99 2.70 -6.80
CA GLU A 136 21.68 3.28 -7.16
C GLU A 136 21.82 4.63 -7.88
N SER A 137 22.75 5.48 -7.44
CA SER A 137 23.02 6.74 -8.12
C SER A 137 23.57 6.52 -9.54
N ASP A 138 24.40 5.49 -9.75
CA ASP A 138 24.89 5.11 -11.07
C ASP A 138 23.76 4.63 -11.99
N ARG A 139 22.87 3.73 -11.52
CA ARG A 139 21.77 3.23 -12.37
C ARG A 139 20.67 4.24 -12.62
N MET A 140 20.58 5.32 -11.83
CA MET A 140 19.56 6.35 -12.01
C MET A 140 19.62 6.99 -13.39
N THR A 141 20.81 7.16 -13.98
CA THR A 141 21.00 7.72 -15.30
C THR A 141 21.96 6.94 -16.19
N GLY A 142 22.59 5.89 -15.67
CA GLY A 142 23.64 5.12 -16.33
C GLY A 142 23.21 3.79 -16.95
N LEU A 143 21.90 3.48 -17.00
CA LEU A 143 21.38 2.19 -17.53
C LEU A 143 21.82 1.95 -18.98
N VAL A 144 22.39 0.77 -19.23
CA VAL A 144 22.77 0.32 -20.57
C VAL A 144 21.96 -0.91 -20.95
N LEU A 145 21.18 -0.79 -22.03
CA LEU A 145 20.35 -1.88 -22.54
C LEU A 145 20.81 -2.29 -23.93
N THR A 146 20.95 -3.61 -24.14
CA THR A 146 21.14 -4.23 -25.45
C THR A 146 19.94 -5.09 -25.79
N ASP A 147 19.72 -5.43 -27.06
CA ASP A 147 18.59 -6.29 -27.43
C ASP A 147 18.74 -7.70 -26.83
N GLU A 148 19.98 -8.17 -26.66
CA GLU A 148 20.30 -9.44 -26.01
C GLU A 148 19.88 -9.48 -24.53
N ALA A 149 19.87 -8.33 -23.85
CA ALA A 149 19.40 -8.21 -22.46
C ALA A 149 17.89 -7.99 -22.39
N VAL A 150 17.31 -7.25 -23.34
CA VAL A 150 15.91 -6.84 -23.34
C VAL A 150 14.96 -7.96 -23.76
N MET A 151 15.29 -8.69 -24.85
CA MET A 151 14.38 -9.70 -25.41
C MET A 151 14.12 -10.91 -24.49
N PRO A 152 15.12 -11.46 -23.76
CA PRO A 152 14.84 -12.49 -22.76
C PRO A 152 13.97 -11.97 -21.60
N GLU A 153 14.18 -10.73 -21.16
CA GLU A 153 13.39 -10.15 -20.06
C GLU A 153 11.93 -9.90 -20.43
N LEU A 154 11.67 -9.54 -21.69
CA LEU A 154 10.29 -9.46 -22.18
C LEU A 154 9.55 -10.80 -22.04
N LYS A 155 10.26 -11.92 -22.29
CA LYS A 155 9.67 -13.26 -22.09
C LYS A 155 9.42 -13.57 -20.62
N VAL A 156 10.29 -13.08 -19.72
CA VAL A 156 10.08 -13.20 -18.25
C VAL A 156 8.80 -12.45 -17.84
N VAL A 157 8.62 -11.21 -18.29
CA VAL A 157 7.41 -10.42 -18.01
C VAL A 157 6.15 -11.09 -18.58
N LEU A 158 6.21 -11.66 -19.78
CA LEU A 158 5.09 -12.41 -20.37
C LEU A 158 4.76 -13.67 -19.57
N GLU A 159 5.78 -14.36 -19.05
CA GLU A 159 5.55 -15.51 -18.16
C GLU A 159 4.98 -15.09 -16.80
N GLU A 160 5.43 -13.98 -16.26
CA GLU A 160 4.85 -13.39 -15.06
C GLU A 160 3.36 -13.01 -15.27
N TYR A 161 3.03 -12.44 -16.44
CA TYR A 161 1.63 -12.21 -16.82
C TYR A 161 0.83 -13.51 -16.82
N ASN A 162 1.38 -14.59 -17.38
CA ASN A 162 0.73 -15.89 -17.37
C ASN A 162 0.45 -16.37 -15.93
N GLN A 163 1.44 -16.27 -15.05
CA GLN A 163 1.34 -16.74 -13.67
C GLN A 163 0.41 -15.88 -12.82
N ARG A 164 0.54 -14.55 -12.89
CA ARG A 164 -0.22 -13.62 -12.04
C ARG A 164 -1.64 -13.38 -12.53
N ILE A 165 -1.84 -13.31 -13.85
CA ILE A 165 -3.12 -12.90 -14.46
C ILE A 165 -3.78 -14.06 -15.21
N ALA A 166 -3.18 -14.57 -16.29
CA ALA A 166 -3.86 -15.52 -17.19
C ALA A 166 -4.28 -16.81 -16.46
N ASN A 167 -3.47 -17.28 -15.51
CA ASN A 167 -3.75 -18.48 -14.72
C ASN A 167 -4.54 -18.20 -13.42
N ASN A 168 -4.92 -16.96 -13.15
CA ASN A 168 -5.67 -16.57 -11.94
C ASN A 168 -7.02 -15.95 -12.32
N PRO A 169 -8.14 -16.70 -12.22
CA PRO A 169 -9.45 -16.17 -12.59
C PRO A 169 -9.86 -14.91 -11.81
N ARG A 170 -9.46 -14.80 -10.53
CA ARG A 170 -9.76 -13.60 -9.73
C ARG A 170 -9.01 -12.38 -10.25
N ALA A 171 -7.72 -12.51 -10.58
CA ALA A 171 -6.94 -11.43 -11.16
C ALA A 171 -7.50 -10.97 -12.51
N ARG A 172 -7.92 -11.93 -13.37
CA ARG A 172 -8.59 -11.62 -14.63
C ARG A 172 -9.90 -10.84 -14.42
N LEU A 173 -10.71 -11.22 -13.42
CA LEU A 173 -11.91 -10.47 -13.10
C LEU A 173 -11.57 -9.06 -12.60
N THR A 174 -10.54 -8.91 -11.77
CA THR A 174 -10.08 -7.59 -11.28
C THR A 174 -9.68 -6.68 -12.44
N GLU A 175 -8.90 -7.17 -13.41
CA GLU A 175 -8.59 -6.39 -14.62
C GLU A 175 -9.86 -5.88 -15.35
N GLN A 176 -10.89 -6.71 -15.44
CA GLN A 176 -12.14 -6.32 -16.12
C GLN A 176 -12.96 -5.34 -15.27
N ILE A 177 -12.94 -5.47 -13.94
CA ILE A 177 -13.57 -4.51 -13.04
C ILE A 177 -12.89 -3.15 -13.15
N ASP A 178 -11.57 -3.11 -13.12
CA ASP A 178 -10.79 -1.87 -13.23
C ASP A 178 -11.02 -1.19 -14.59
N ALA A 179 -10.96 -1.94 -15.68
CA ALA A 179 -11.23 -1.43 -17.02
C ALA A 179 -12.67 -0.93 -17.18
N ALA A 180 -13.64 -1.52 -16.47
CA ALA A 180 -15.02 -1.05 -16.46
C ALA A 180 -15.23 0.12 -15.51
N LEU A 181 -14.48 0.24 -14.41
CA LEU A 181 -14.60 1.31 -13.43
C LEU A 181 -14.06 2.64 -14.00
N TYR A 182 -12.93 2.58 -14.68
CA TYR A 182 -12.28 3.73 -15.29
C TYR A 182 -12.51 3.77 -16.80
N LEU A 183 -13.43 4.62 -17.22
CA LEU A 183 -13.79 4.76 -18.64
C LEU A 183 -12.73 5.56 -19.44
N ASN A 184 -12.06 6.47 -18.79
CA ASN A 184 -11.17 7.42 -19.44
C ASN A 184 -9.81 7.53 -18.71
N HIS A 185 -9.80 7.33 -17.39
CA HIS A 185 -8.59 7.46 -16.59
C HIS A 185 -7.65 6.25 -16.78
N PRO A 186 -6.33 6.47 -16.86
CA PRO A 186 -5.36 5.37 -17.10
C PRO A 186 -5.30 4.30 -16.01
N TYR A 187 -5.88 4.51 -14.82
CA TYR A 187 -5.99 3.47 -13.79
C TYR A 187 -6.82 2.25 -14.23
N GLY A 188 -7.60 2.35 -15.30
CA GLY A 188 -8.27 1.20 -15.92
C GLY A 188 -7.36 0.21 -16.62
N LYS A 189 -6.05 0.51 -16.78
CA LYS A 189 -5.08 -0.41 -17.36
C LYS A 189 -4.35 -1.19 -16.26
N PRO A 190 -4.09 -2.49 -16.45
CA PRO A 190 -3.31 -3.26 -15.49
C PRO A 190 -1.85 -2.76 -15.43
N VAL A 191 -1.27 -2.74 -14.23
CA VAL A 191 0.12 -2.31 -14.02
C VAL A 191 1.10 -3.17 -14.84
N ILE A 192 0.86 -4.48 -14.89
CA ILE A 192 1.68 -5.39 -15.71
C ILE A 192 1.50 -5.16 -17.21
N GLY A 193 0.43 -4.47 -17.62
CA GLY A 193 0.08 -4.20 -19.01
C GLY A 193 -0.88 -5.23 -19.63
N TRP A 194 -1.50 -4.83 -20.73
CA TRP A 194 -2.28 -5.73 -21.58
C TRP A 194 -1.33 -6.65 -22.36
N ARG A 195 -1.57 -7.95 -22.36
CA ARG A 195 -0.68 -8.93 -23.03
C ARG A 195 -0.30 -8.54 -24.44
N HIS A 196 -1.27 -8.16 -25.28
CA HIS A 196 -1.05 -7.80 -26.68
C HIS A 196 -0.23 -6.51 -26.89
N GLU A 197 -0.11 -5.66 -25.86
CA GLU A 197 0.75 -4.48 -25.84
C GLU A 197 2.14 -4.84 -25.32
N ILE A 198 2.24 -5.65 -24.24
CA ILE A 198 3.51 -6.16 -23.73
C ILE A 198 4.31 -6.86 -24.83
N GLU A 199 3.66 -7.71 -25.63
CA GLU A 199 4.30 -8.46 -26.74
C GLU A 199 4.99 -7.56 -27.77
N LYS A 200 4.65 -6.26 -27.83
CA LYS A 200 5.20 -5.29 -28.78
C LYS A 200 6.23 -4.34 -28.17
N LEU A 201 6.44 -4.40 -26.86
CA LEU A 201 7.42 -3.57 -26.18
C LEU A 201 8.84 -3.93 -26.65
N ASN A 202 9.69 -2.91 -26.69
CA ASN A 202 11.05 -3.07 -27.16
C ASN A 202 12.04 -2.14 -26.43
N ARG A 203 13.32 -2.29 -26.72
CA ARG A 203 14.39 -1.51 -26.12
C ARG A 203 14.23 0.00 -26.32
N ALA A 204 13.80 0.43 -27.50
CA ALA A 204 13.62 1.86 -27.78
C ALA A 204 12.53 2.48 -26.92
N ASP A 205 11.43 1.77 -26.70
CA ASP A 205 10.34 2.19 -25.80
C ASP A 205 10.84 2.32 -24.36
N ALA A 206 11.56 1.30 -23.85
CA ALA A 206 12.11 1.30 -22.51
C ALA A 206 13.11 2.45 -22.28
N LEU A 207 14.03 2.67 -23.22
CA LEU A 207 15.01 3.76 -23.13
C LEU A 207 14.36 5.13 -23.25
N ALA A 208 13.32 5.31 -24.06
CA ALA A 208 12.59 6.56 -24.16
C ALA A 208 11.88 6.89 -22.83
N PHE A 209 11.23 5.90 -22.21
CA PHE A 209 10.57 6.05 -20.92
C PHE A 209 11.58 6.33 -19.79
N TYR A 210 12.68 5.58 -19.75
CA TYR A 210 13.77 5.79 -18.80
C TYR A 210 14.33 7.22 -18.87
N ARG A 211 14.74 7.68 -20.05
CA ARG A 211 15.31 9.02 -20.24
C ARG A 211 14.35 10.15 -19.90
N ARG A 212 13.05 9.89 -20.03
CA ARG A 212 12.02 10.88 -19.72
C ARG A 212 11.78 11.04 -18.24
N PHE A 213 11.79 9.95 -17.47
CA PHE A 213 11.26 9.93 -16.11
C PHE A 213 12.29 9.62 -15.02
N TYR A 214 13.40 8.93 -15.36
CA TYR A 214 14.42 8.53 -14.38
C TYR A 214 15.49 9.63 -14.27
N THR A 215 15.20 10.59 -13.42
CA THR A 215 16.05 11.78 -13.19
C THR A 215 15.90 12.21 -11.73
N PRO A 216 16.94 12.80 -11.10
CA PRO A 216 16.89 13.21 -9.69
C PRO A 216 15.66 14.03 -9.31
N ASN A 217 15.29 15.00 -10.13
CA ASN A 217 14.16 15.90 -9.89
C ASN A 217 12.77 15.27 -10.08
N ASN A 218 12.71 13.97 -10.42
CA ASN A 218 11.50 13.14 -10.44
C ASN A 218 11.57 11.99 -9.47
N ALA A 219 12.50 12.03 -8.50
CA ALA A 219 12.73 10.95 -7.58
C ALA A 219 12.66 11.42 -6.12
N VAL A 220 12.38 10.46 -5.24
CA VAL A 220 12.44 10.58 -3.79
C VAL A 220 13.36 9.50 -3.26
N LEU A 221 14.36 9.89 -2.50
CA LEU A 221 15.23 8.99 -1.75
C LEU A 221 14.70 8.88 -0.31
N VAL A 222 14.38 7.70 0.14
CA VAL A 222 13.98 7.45 1.53
C VAL A 222 14.98 6.50 2.19
N ILE A 223 15.59 6.95 3.28
CA ILE A 223 16.54 6.14 4.08
C ILE A 223 15.95 5.97 5.48
N ALA A 224 15.69 4.73 5.87
CA ALA A 224 15.17 4.41 7.20
C ALA A 224 16.11 3.43 7.91
N GLY A 225 16.52 3.74 9.15
CA GLY A 225 17.40 2.86 9.92
C GLY A 225 18.41 3.57 10.79
N ASP A 226 19.53 2.87 11.08
CA ASP A 226 20.59 3.36 11.95
C ASP A 226 21.45 4.44 11.26
N VAL A 227 20.87 5.61 11.09
CA VAL A 227 21.49 6.77 10.43
C VAL A 227 21.03 8.07 11.09
N THR A 228 21.76 9.17 10.79
CA THR A 228 21.36 10.53 11.12
C THR A 228 21.08 11.32 9.85
N THR A 229 20.31 12.41 9.97
CA THR A 229 20.01 13.31 8.85
C THR A 229 21.28 13.91 8.26
N ASP A 230 22.22 14.36 9.08
CA ASP A 230 23.47 14.99 8.62
C ASP A 230 24.39 13.99 7.89
N GLU A 231 24.47 12.75 8.39
CA GLU A 231 25.20 11.67 7.73
C GLU A 231 24.63 11.39 6.34
N ILE A 232 23.30 11.24 6.25
CA ILE A 232 22.63 10.98 4.97
C ILE A 232 22.77 12.17 4.02
N LYS A 233 22.67 13.41 4.51
CA LYS A 233 22.89 14.60 3.68
C LYS A 233 24.26 14.56 3.04
N THR A 234 25.31 14.31 3.81
CA THR A 234 26.68 14.21 3.31
C THR A 234 26.84 13.09 2.28
N LEU A 235 26.27 11.90 2.55
CA LEU A 235 26.35 10.76 1.63
C LEU A 235 25.54 11.03 0.34
N ALA A 236 24.34 11.58 0.46
CA ALA A 236 23.49 11.89 -0.67
C ALA A 236 24.11 12.96 -1.60
N GLU A 237 24.75 14.00 -1.03
CA GLU A 237 25.49 14.99 -1.81
C GLU A 237 26.71 14.37 -2.52
N ALA A 238 27.40 13.42 -1.86
CA ALA A 238 28.57 12.76 -2.42
C ALA A 238 28.24 11.72 -3.50
N THR A 239 27.02 11.19 -3.55
CA THR A 239 26.53 10.17 -4.49
C THR A 239 25.49 10.76 -5.46
N TYR A 240 24.25 10.83 -5.07
CA TYR A 240 23.14 11.34 -5.87
C TYR A 240 23.28 12.79 -6.28
N GLY A 241 23.91 13.65 -5.45
CA GLY A 241 24.16 15.04 -5.77
C GLY A 241 25.02 15.25 -7.01
N LYS A 242 25.78 14.24 -7.41
CA LYS A 242 26.60 14.24 -8.63
C LYS A 242 25.82 13.80 -9.87
N VAL A 243 24.64 13.22 -9.71
CA VAL A 243 23.82 12.78 -10.84
C VAL A 243 23.19 14.01 -11.51
N PRO A 244 23.42 14.23 -12.81
CA PRO A 244 22.88 15.35 -13.50
C PRO A 244 21.35 15.22 -13.64
N LYS A 245 20.64 16.34 -13.58
CA LYS A 245 19.27 16.44 -14.02
C LYS A 245 19.25 16.30 -15.55
N ILE A 246 18.63 15.23 -16.05
CA ILE A 246 18.65 14.91 -17.50
C ILE A 246 17.34 15.26 -18.21
N ALA A 247 16.27 15.53 -17.47
CA ALA A 247 14.97 15.90 -18.01
C ALA A 247 14.28 16.96 -17.17
N GLU A 248 13.53 17.83 -17.83
CA GLU A 248 12.52 18.66 -17.18
C GLU A 248 11.23 17.87 -17.07
N ILE A 249 10.72 17.77 -15.85
CA ILE A 249 9.49 17.03 -15.57
C ILE A 249 8.31 18.00 -15.59
N ALA A 250 7.45 17.82 -16.58
CA ALA A 250 6.17 18.53 -16.61
C ALA A 250 5.22 17.97 -15.53
N PRO A 251 4.31 18.79 -14.99
CA PRO A 251 3.24 18.31 -14.12
C PRO A 251 2.48 17.15 -14.78
N ARG A 252 2.10 16.15 -13.97
CA ARG A 252 1.31 15.02 -14.47
C ARG A 252 -0.12 15.47 -14.75
N HIS A 253 -0.50 15.49 -16.01
CA HIS A 253 -1.86 15.76 -16.46
C HIS A 253 -2.46 14.49 -17.03
N ARG A 254 -3.45 13.94 -16.33
CA ARG A 254 -4.15 12.73 -16.74
C ARG A 254 -5.60 13.03 -17.12
N PRO A 255 -6.18 12.32 -18.08
CA PRO A 255 -7.62 12.40 -18.36
C PRO A 255 -8.41 12.12 -17.08
N GLN A 256 -9.40 12.95 -16.80
CA GLN A 256 -10.27 12.75 -15.63
C GLN A 256 -11.45 11.83 -15.99
N GLU A 257 -11.94 11.07 -15.00
CA GLU A 257 -13.15 10.27 -15.18
C GLU A 257 -14.39 11.15 -15.29
N PRO A 258 -15.28 10.86 -16.24
CA PRO A 258 -16.61 11.47 -16.24
C PRO A 258 -17.40 11.02 -15.00
N VAL A 259 -18.34 11.86 -14.56
CA VAL A 259 -19.20 11.49 -13.42
C VAL A 259 -19.98 10.21 -13.77
N PRO A 260 -19.84 9.13 -12.99
CA PRO A 260 -20.55 7.89 -13.24
C PRO A 260 -22.08 8.08 -13.11
N VAL A 261 -22.84 7.61 -14.11
CA VAL A 261 -24.30 7.77 -14.17
C VAL A 261 -25.05 6.44 -14.15
N ALA A 262 -24.35 5.31 -14.27
CA ALA A 262 -24.95 3.97 -14.33
C ALA A 262 -24.07 2.95 -13.60
N GLN A 263 -24.71 2.05 -12.86
CA GLN A 263 -24.09 0.84 -12.33
C GLN A 263 -23.67 -0.07 -13.50
N ARG A 264 -22.52 -0.72 -13.34
CA ARG A 264 -21.99 -1.64 -14.36
C ARG A 264 -21.74 -3.02 -13.74
N HIS A 265 -21.93 -4.07 -14.54
CA HIS A 265 -21.70 -5.45 -14.14
C HIS A 265 -20.74 -6.13 -15.11
N VAL A 266 -19.84 -6.95 -14.56
CA VAL A 266 -18.89 -7.79 -15.28
C VAL A 266 -19.01 -9.20 -14.74
N THR A 267 -19.15 -10.20 -15.61
CA THR A 267 -19.17 -11.61 -15.21
C THR A 267 -18.04 -12.36 -15.90
N LEU A 268 -17.20 -13.03 -15.12
CA LEU A 268 -16.18 -13.94 -15.62
C LEU A 268 -16.53 -15.37 -15.24
N ALA A 269 -16.75 -16.24 -16.25
CA ALA A 269 -16.87 -17.67 -16.07
C ALA A 269 -15.51 -18.34 -16.37
N ASP A 270 -15.02 -19.19 -15.45
CA ASP A 270 -13.79 -19.92 -15.64
C ASP A 270 -13.90 -21.30 -14.96
N ALA A 271 -13.53 -22.37 -15.65
CA ALA A 271 -13.64 -23.76 -15.15
C ALA A 271 -12.78 -24.03 -13.89
N ARG A 272 -11.76 -23.21 -13.65
CA ARG A 272 -10.87 -23.30 -12.48
C ARG A 272 -11.44 -22.69 -11.22
N VAL A 273 -12.59 -22.02 -11.30
CA VAL A 273 -13.23 -21.40 -10.13
C VAL A 273 -13.87 -22.49 -9.25
N GLU A 274 -13.33 -22.64 -8.06
CA GLU A 274 -13.88 -23.53 -7.04
C GLU A 274 -14.89 -22.81 -6.14
N LEU A 275 -14.56 -21.56 -5.76
CA LEU A 275 -15.38 -20.72 -4.91
C LEU A 275 -15.82 -19.46 -5.66
N PRO A 276 -17.10 -19.36 -6.02
CA PRO A 276 -17.65 -18.14 -6.62
C PRO A 276 -17.47 -16.93 -5.70
N SER A 277 -17.43 -15.73 -6.29
CA SER A 277 -17.33 -14.50 -5.49
C SER A 277 -17.99 -13.32 -6.20
N VAL A 278 -18.45 -12.37 -5.40
CA VAL A 278 -18.85 -11.04 -5.83
C VAL A 278 -17.81 -10.04 -5.33
N THR A 279 -17.44 -9.10 -6.18
CA THR A 279 -16.60 -7.95 -5.84
C THR A 279 -17.27 -6.70 -6.38
N ARG A 280 -17.40 -5.67 -5.55
CA ARG A 280 -17.89 -4.36 -5.98
C ARG A 280 -16.87 -3.29 -5.67
N ALA A 281 -16.53 -2.48 -6.67
CA ALA A 281 -15.65 -1.34 -6.55
C ALA A 281 -16.42 -0.05 -6.86
N TYR A 282 -16.30 0.94 -5.97
CA TYR A 282 -16.84 2.29 -6.14
C TYR A 282 -15.70 3.24 -6.49
N LEU A 283 -15.95 4.15 -7.42
CA LEU A 283 -15.03 5.25 -7.71
C LEU A 283 -15.21 6.35 -6.66
N VAL A 284 -14.15 6.60 -5.90
CA VAL A 284 -14.12 7.51 -4.76
C VAL A 284 -12.87 8.41 -4.82
N PRO A 285 -12.81 9.55 -4.09
CA PRO A 285 -11.59 10.34 -4.02
C PRO A 285 -10.49 9.61 -3.26
N SER A 286 -9.25 9.88 -3.65
CA SER A 286 -8.03 9.56 -2.89
C SER A 286 -7.75 10.63 -1.83
N SER A 287 -6.71 10.42 -1.01
CA SER A 287 -6.22 11.45 -0.08
C SER A 287 -5.76 12.74 -0.77
N THR A 288 -5.40 12.66 -2.05
CA THR A 288 -4.95 13.81 -2.85
C THR A 288 -6.11 14.55 -3.52
N THR A 289 -7.20 13.86 -3.85
CA THR A 289 -8.36 14.42 -4.55
C THR A 289 -9.55 14.70 -3.64
N ALA A 290 -9.54 14.18 -2.41
CA ALA A 290 -10.57 14.38 -1.40
C ALA A 290 -10.56 15.81 -0.84
N LYS A 291 -11.72 16.24 -0.33
CA LYS A 291 -11.79 17.41 0.55
C LYS A 291 -11.15 17.07 1.90
N ALA A 292 -10.76 18.10 2.65
CA ALA A 292 -10.16 17.91 3.97
C ALA A 292 -11.05 17.03 4.88
N GLY A 293 -10.48 15.97 5.45
CA GLY A 293 -11.14 15.00 6.32
C GLY A 293 -11.99 13.93 5.60
N GLU A 294 -12.21 14.06 4.29
CA GLU A 294 -13.08 13.12 3.55
C GLU A 294 -12.39 11.78 3.30
N SER A 295 -11.09 11.77 3.01
CA SER A 295 -10.32 10.53 2.84
C SER A 295 -10.20 9.76 4.15
N GLU A 296 -10.00 10.45 5.28
CA GLU A 296 -9.96 9.84 6.60
C GLU A 296 -11.34 9.26 7.00
N ALA A 297 -12.42 9.96 6.64
CA ALA A 297 -13.78 9.44 6.85
C ALA A 297 -14.06 8.18 6.02
N LEU A 298 -13.57 8.11 4.76
CA LEU A 298 -13.64 6.91 3.91
C LEU A 298 -12.79 5.77 4.48
N GLU A 299 -11.63 6.06 5.03
CA GLU A 299 -10.75 5.08 5.66
C GLU A 299 -11.41 4.46 6.90
N VAL A 300 -11.97 5.28 7.79
CA VAL A 300 -12.75 4.82 8.95
C VAL A 300 -13.99 4.03 8.51
N LEU A 301 -14.73 4.49 7.50
CA LEU A 301 -15.87 3.78 6.93
C LEU A 301 -15.47 2.40 6.38
N SER A 302 -14.36 2.32 5.67
CA SER A 302 -13.82 1.06 5.15
C SER A 302 -13.50 0.07 6.27
N PHE A 303 -12.94 0.57 7.37
CA PHE A 303 -12.65 -0.25 8.54
C PHE A 303 -13.95 -0.79 9.17
N ILE A 304 -14.94 0.04 9.41
CA ILE A 304 -16.24 -0.36 9.98
C ILE A 304 -16.95 -1.38 9.09
N LEU A 305 -16.95 -1.15 7.77
CA LEU A 305 -17.65 -2.02 6.83
C LEU A 305 -16.94 -3.34 6.60
N GLY A 306 -15.61 -3.36 6.48
CA GLY A 306 -14.94 -4.50 5.87
C GLY A 306 -13.70 -5.03 6.57
N HIS A 307 -13.21 -4.42 7.67
CA HIS A 307 -11.95 -4.86 8.27
C HIS A 307 -12.16 -5.88 9.40
N GLY A 308 -11.76 -7.14 9.12
CA GLY A 308 -11.76 -8.21 10.11
C GLY A 308 -13.15 -8.73 10.50
N SER A 309 -13.16 -9.61 11.51
CA SER A 309 -14.37 -10.35 11.93
C SER A 309 -15.41 -9.51 12.67
N THR A 310 -15.06 -8.32 13.11
CA THR A 310 -15.97 -7.39 13.80
C THR A 310 -16.65 -6.41 12.87
N SER A 311 -16.26 -6.37 11.59
CA SER A 311 -16.84 -5.49 10.58
C SER A 311 -18.30 -5.82 10.29
N ARG A 312 -19.08 -4.82 9.84
CA ARG A 312 -20.51 -5.01 9.54
C ARG A 312 -20.76 -6.07 8.47
N LEU A 313 -19.97 -6.08 7.39
CA LEU A 313 -20.11 -7.08 6.34
C LEU A 313 -19.84 -8.50 6.86
N TYR A 314 -18.76 -8.68 7.61
CA TYR A 314 -18.42 -10.01 8.12
C TYR A 314 -19.48 -10.49 9.14
N ARG A 315 -19.83 -9.67 10.12
CA ARG A 315 -20.83 -10.04 11.12
C ARG A 315 -22.16 -10.36 10.49
N THR A 316 -22.69 -9.47 9.65
CA THR A 316 -24.01 -9.67 9.05
C THR A 316 -24.06 -10.84 8.10
N LEU A 317 -23.04 -10.98 7.21
CA LEU A 317 -23.10 -11.96 6.12
C LEU A 317 -22.56 -13.33 6.50
N VAL A 318 -21.54 -13.36 7.36
CA VAL A 318 -20.88 -14.62 7.74
C VAL A 318 -21.44 -15.19 9.04
N VAL A 319 -21.63 -14.33 10.06
CA VAL A 319 -22.05 -14.80 11.40
C VAL A 319 -23.56 -14.82 11.55
N ASP A 320 -24.25 -13.69 11.34
CA ASP A 320 -25.66 -13.56 11.71
C ASP A 320 -26.61 -14.20 10.69
N ARG A 321 -26.36 -13.98 9.39
CA ARG A 321 -27.22 -14.48 8.30
C ARG A 321 -26.70 -15.75 7.63
N GLU A 322 -25.47 -16.12 7.89
CA GLU A 322 -24.81 -17.31 7.33
C GLU A 322 -24.89 -17.43 5.79
N LEU A 323 -24.83 -16.31 5.08
CA LEU A 323 -24.91 -16.27 3.62
C LEU A 323 -23.54 -16.41 2.94
N ALA A 324 -22.46 -16.06 3.64
CA ALA A 324 -21.12 -16.05 3.08
C ALA A 324 -20.14 -16.90 3.91
N VAL A 325 -19.09 -17.40 3.27
CA VAL A 325 -17.93 -18.00 3.94
C VAL A 325 -16.86 -16.96 4.26
N GLY A 326 -16.94 -15.80 3.62
CA GLY A 326 -16.07 -14.65 3.86
C GLY A 326 -16.65 -13.40 3.20
N ALA A 327 -16.47 -12.26 3.85
CA ALA A 327 -16.84 -10.94 3.35
C ALA A 327 -15.92 -9.88 3.96
N GLY A 328 -15.68 -8.79 3.22
CA GLY A 328 -14.83 -7.71 3.67
C GLY A 328 -14.84 -6.53 2.71
N GLY A 329 -13.99 -5.53 3.00
CA GLY A 329 -13.87 -4.34 2.17
C GLY A 329 -12.51 -3.66 2.35
N TRP A 330 -12.23 -2.69 1.46
CA TRP A 330 -10.99 -1.92 1.47
C TRP A 330 -11.21 -0.52 0.91
N TYR A 331 -10.31 0.39 1.24
CA TYR A 331 -10.18 1.71 0.62
C TYR A 331 -8.73 1.94 0.21
N SER A 332 -8.48 2.31 -1.04
CA SER A 332 -7.15 2.55 -1.58
C SER A 332 -6.82 4.05 -1.57
N GLY A 333 -6.76 4.67 -0.37
CA GLY A 333 -6.66 6.12 -0.21
C GLY A 333 -5.39 6.74 -0.76
N THR A 334 -4.26 6.03 -0.79
CA THR A 334 -2.96 6.55 -1.25
C THR A 334 -2.86 6.41 -2.78
N ALA A 335 -3.32 7.41 -3.49
CA ALA A 335 -3.26 7.50 -4.95
C ALA A 335 -3.23 8.98 -5.37
N LEU A 336 -2.70 9.27 -6.57
CA LEU A 336 -2.63 10.63 -7.10
C LEU A 336 -4.00 11.13 -7.59
N ASP A 337 -4.82 10.24 -8.14
CA ASP A 337 -6.13 10.54 -8.71
C ASP A 337 -7.26 9.78 -7.99
N ALA A 338 -8.51 9.94 -8.47
CA ALA A 338 -9.65 9.21 -7.91
C ALA A 338 -9.40 7.69 -7.90
N THR A 339 -9.79 7.05 -6.82
CA THR A 339 -9.42 5.69 -6.48
C THR A 339 -10.62 4.81 -6.16
N GLN A 340 -10.40 3.68 -5.51
CA GLN A 340 -11.40 2.66 -5.25
C GLN A 340 -11.72 2.50 -3.76
N PHE A 341 -13.02 2.36 -3.50
CA PHE A 341 -13.55 1.77 -2.28
C PHE A 341 -14.23 0.46 -2.68
N GLY A 342 -13.78 -0.67 -2.13
CA GLY A 342 -14.23 -1.98 -2.57
C GLY A 342 -14.80 -2.84 -1.48
N MET A 343 -15.67 -3.77 -1.88
CA MET A 343 -16.26 -4.81 -1.02
C MET A 343 -16.27 -6.13 -1.76
N TYR A 344 -16.17 -7.21 -1.04
CA TYR A 344 -16.22 -8.56 -1.61
C TYR A 344 -16.97 -9.53 -0.69
N GLY A 345 -17.47 -10.59 -1.30
CA GLY A 345 -18.01 -11.73 -0.57
C GLY A 345 -17.95 -13.01 -1.38
N SER A 346 -17.85 -14.13 -0.68
CA SER A 346 -17.93 -15.47 -1.27
C SER A 346 -19.09 -16.23 -0.62
N PRO A 347 -20.09 -16.72 -1.41
CA PRO A 347 -21.29 -17.31 -0.86
C PRO A 347 -21.02 -18.67 -0.21
N LYS A 348 -21.85 -19.04 0.79
CA LYS A 348 -21.95 -20.43 1.24
C LYS A 348 -22.57 -21.32 0.16
N PRO A 349 -22.33 -22.63 0.18
CA PRO A 349 -23.04 -23.57 -0.70
C PRO A 349 -24.55 -23.41 -0.62
N GLY A 350 -25.20 -23.31 -1.77
CA GLY A 350 -26.65 -23.09 -1.87
C GLY A 350 -27.11 -21.62 -1.88
N VAL A 351 -26.22 -20.66 -1.65
CA VAL A 351 -26.50 -19.23 -1.76
C VAL A 351 -26.03 -18.74 -3.13
N THR A 352 -26.88 -17.99 -3.84
CA THR A 352 -26.54 -17.42 -5.13
C THR A 352 -25.73 -16.12 -4.97
N LEU A 353 -24.95 -15.73 -6.01
CA LEU A 353 -24.21 -14.46 -6.01
C LEU A 353 -25.17 -13.26 -5.93
N GLU A 354 -26.34 -13.36 -6.55
CA GLU A 354 -27.36 -12.32 -6.48
C GLU A 354 -27.93 -12.16 -5.05
N GLN A 355 -28.19 -13.28 -4.36
CA GLN A 355 -28.61 -13.23 -2.95
C GLN A 355 -27.53 -12.58 -2.07
N LEU A 356 -26.26 -12.89 -2.32
CA LEU A 356 -25.14 -12.30 -1.57
C LEU A 356 -24.96 -10.82 -1.92
N GLU A 357 -25.05 -10.44 -3.20
CA GLU A 357 -25.00 -9.04 -3.63
C GLU A 357 -26.13 -8.22 -2.96
N ASN A 358 -27.37 -8.71 -2.99
CA ASN A 358 -28.51 -8.07 -2.33
C ASN A 358 -28.30 -7.93 -0.81
N ALA A 359 -27.61 -8.89 -0.21
CA ALA A 359 -27.30 -8.82 1.22
C ALA A 359 -26.18 -7.81 1.53
N ILE A 360 -25.17 -7.67 0.66
CA ILE A 360 -24.18 -6.59 0.73
C ILE A 360 -24.87 -5.23 0.57
N ASP A 361 -25.77 -5.10 -0.40
CA ASP A 361 -26.55 -3.89 -0.62
C ASP A 361 -27.35 -3.50 0.62
N ALA A 362 -28.00 -4.44 1.26
CA ALA A 362 -28.78 -4.18 2.47
C ALA A 362 -27.90 -3.64 3.62
N VAL A 363 -26.63 -4.10 3.75
CA VAL A 363 -25.68 -3.55 4.73
C VAL A 363 -25.29 -2.11 4.38
N ILE A 364 -25.06 -1.83 3.10
CA ILE A 364 -24.72 -0.47 2.63
C ILE A 364 -25.90 0.48 2.82
N ASP A 365 -27.09 0.06 2.42
CA ASP A 365 -28.32 0.84 2.54
C ASP A 365 -28.65 1.14 4.01
N ASP A 366 -28.37 0.20 4.93
CA ASP A 366 -28.50 0.42 6.38
C ASP A 366 -27.53 1.50 6.87
N VAL A 367 -26.26 1.47 6.43
CA VAL A 367 -25.27 2.52 6.75
C VAL A 367 -25.69 3.88 6.19
N ILE A 368 -26.20 3.94 4.96
CA ILE A 368 -26.66 5.19 4.34
C ILE A 368 -27.88 5.74 5.07
N ALA A 369 -28.83 4.88 5.48
CA ALA A 369 -30.09 5.27 6.10
C ALA A 369 -29.95 5.61 7.58
N LYS A 370 -29.26 4.75 8.35
CA LYS A 370 -29.16 4.86 9.83
C LYS A 370 -27.82 5.45 10.29
N GLY A 371 -26.79 5.39 9.45
CA GLY A 371 -25.43 5.81 9.78
C GLY A 371 -24.64 4.77 10.55
N VAL A 372 -23.43 5.19 10.93
CA VAL A 372 -22.55 4.49 11.87
C VAL A 372 -22.70 5.10 13.25
N THR A 373 -22.45 4.32 14.31
CA THR A 373 -22.51 4.83 15.69
C THR A 373 -21.18 5.47 16.12
N ALA A 374 -21.21 6.28 17.17
CA ALA A 374 -20.00 6.87 17.73
C ALA A 374 -19.03 5.79 18.23
N GLU A 375 -19.55 4.71 18.82
CA GLU A 375 -18.76 3.59 19.33
C GLU A 375 -18.04 2.84 18.21
N GLU A 376 -18.69 2.63 17.05
CA GLU A 376 -18.06 2.02 15.89
C GLU A 376 -16.92 2.88 15.35
N VAL A 377 -17.15 4.21 15.28
CA VAL A 377 -16.13 5.16 14.82
C VAL A 377 -14.95 5.18 15.79
N ASP A 378 -15.19 5.23 17.10
CA ASP A 378 -14.12 5.26 18.10
C ASP A 378 -13.33 3.95 18.10
N LEU A 379 -14.00 2.80 17.97
CA LEU A 379 -13.31 1.51 17.83
C LEU A 379 -12.43 1.47 16.57
N ALA A 380 -12.96 1.91 15.43
CA ALA A 380 -12.22 1.93 14.16
C ALA A 380 -10.99 2.84 14.24
N LYS A 381 -11.14 4.08 14.74
CA LYS A 381 -10.03 5.03 14.94
C LYS A 381 -8.94 4.45 15.84
N ASN A 382 -9.33 3.90 16.99
CA ASN A 382 -8.37 3.32 17.95
C ASN A 382 -7.59 2.16 17.33
N ARG A 383 -8.24 1.30 16.52
CA ARG A 383 -7.57 0.20 15.83
C ARG A 383 -6.65 0.69 14.73
N LEU A 384 -7.11 1.59 13.86
CA LEU A 384 -6.29 2.18 12.80
C LEU A 384 -5.02 2.84 13.36
N ILE A 385 -5.16 3.63 14.44
CA ILE A 385 -4.01 4.29 15.08
C ILE A 385 -3.09 3.26 15.74
N ALA A 386 -3.63 2.25 16.42
CA ALA A 386 -2.83 1.19 17.03
C ALA A 386 -2.03 0.41 15.98
N ASP A 387 -2.66 0.01 14.87
CA ASP A 387 -2.02 -0.70 13.77
C ASP A 387 -0.89 0.16 13.14
N ALA A 388 -1.12 1.46 13.00
CA ALA A 388 -0.11 2.40 12.53
C ALA A 388 1.07 2.54 13.50
N ILE A 389 0.81 2.55 14.82
CA ILE A 389 1.88 2.59 15.84
C ILE A 389 2.74 1.33 15.75
N TYR A 390 2.12 0.15 15.68
CA TYR A 390 2.87 -1.11 15.54
C TYR A 390 3.64 -1.18 14.21
N ALA A 391 3.07 -0.65 13.13
CA ALA A 391 3.73 -0.61 11.83
C ALA A 391 5.01 0.24 11.82
N GLN A 392 5.11 1.26 12.72
CA GLN A 392 6.33 2.08 12.89
C GLN A 392 7.54 1.27 13.38
N ASP A 393 7.35 0.10 13.96
CA ASP A 393 8.44 -0.79 14.35
C ASP A 393 9.18 -1.40 13.15
N ASN A 394 8.62 -1.33 11.97
CA ASN A 394 9.22 -1.82 10.75
C ASN A 394 9.76 -0.65 9.88
N GLN A 395 11.09 -0.55 9.80
CA GLN A 395 11.79 0.49 9.02
C GLN A 395 11.36 0.52 7.54
N ALA A 396 11.15 -0.66 6.92
CA ALA A 396 10.72 -0.73 5.53
C ALA A 396 9.29 -0.22 5.35
N THR A 397 8.40 -0.45 6.31
CA THR A 397 7.03 0.09 6.31
C THR A 397 7.06 1.61 6.40
N MET A 398 7.87 2.17 7.29
CA MET A 398 8.03 3.62 7.41
C MET A 398 8.56 4.23 6.12
N ALA A 399 9.60 3.63 5.53
CA ALA A 399 10.15 4.10 4.26
C ALA A 399 9.11 4.05 3.13
N ARG A 400 8.25 3.02 3.10
CA ARG A 400 7.15 2.90 2.14
C ARG A 400 6.07 3.97 2.33
N TRP A 401 5.70 4.32 3.54
CA TRP A 401 4.71 5.34 3.81
C TRP A 401 5.13 6.71 3.27
N TYR A 402 6.37 7.14 3.58
CA TYR A 402 6.89 8.40 3.07
C TYR A 402 7.07 8.39 1.55
N GLY A 403 7.63 7.32 1.00
CA GLY A 403 7.82 7.19 -0.44
C GLY A 403 6.50 7.23 -1.21
N ALA A 404 5.49 6.46 -0.78
CA ALA A 404 4.17 6.45 -1.41
C ALA A 404 3.48 7.82 -1.29
N ALA A 405 3.50 8.44 -0.11
CA ALA A 405 2.90 9.75 0.12
C ALA A 405 3.50 10.83 -0.80
N LEU A 406 4.83 10.95 -0.84
CA LEU A 406 5.52 11.96 -1.63
C LEU A 406 5.41 11.74 -3.14
N THR A 407 5.26 10.51 -3.58
CA THR A 407 5.10 10.18 -5.01
C THR A 407 3.65 10.33 -5.49
N THR A 408 2.69 10.39 -4.58
CA THR A 408 1.27 10.61 -4.86
C THR A 408 0.79 12.02 -4.50
N GLY A 409 1.72 12.97 -4.28
CA GLY A 409 1.38 14.39 -4.10
C GLY A 409 1.08 14.82 -2.66
N SER A 410 1.34 13.94 -1.68
CA SER A 410 1.25 14.26 -0.25
C SER A 410 2.58 14.80 0.29
N THR A 411 2.66 15.11 1.59
CA THR A 411 3.85 15.69 2.25
C THR A 411 4.29 14.87 3.45
N VAL A 412 5.52 15.12 3.94
CA VAL A 412 6.03 14.51 5.18
C VAL A 412 5.12 14.85 6.37
N GLU A 413 4.69 16.10 6.47
CA GLU A 413 3.79 16.56 7.54
C GLU A 413 2.44 15.87 7.47
N SER A 414 1.94 15.58 6.26
CA SER A 414 0.69 14.82 6.09
C SER A 414 0.80 13.41 6.63
N VAL A 415 1.93 12.72 6.41
CA VAL A 415 2.17 11.39 6.99
C VAL A 415 2.23 11.46 8.52
N GLN A 416 2.95 12.45 9.06
CA GLN A 416 3.12 12.61 10.51
C GLN A 416 1.83 12.97 11.24
N SER A 417 0.96 13.79 10.62
CA SER A 417 -0.31 14.24 11.19
C SER A 417 -1.49 13.31 10.93
N TRP A 418 -1.28 12.20 10.19
CA TRP A 418 -2.35 11.25 9.88
C TRP A 418 -3.07 10.69 11.14
N PRO A 419 -2.38 10.33 12.25
CA PRO A 419 -3.06 9.87 13.46
C PRO A 419 -4.01 10.93 14.05
N ASP A 420 -3.60 12.20 14.04
CA ASP A 420 -4.43 13.30 14.54
C ASP A 420 -5.65 13.53 13.64
N ARG A 421 -5.49 13.41 12.32
CA ARG A 421 -6.60 13.50 11.37
C ARG A 421 -7.58 12.34 11.51
N ILE A 422 -7.11 11.11 11.70
CA ILE A 422 -7.98 9.96 12.01
C ILE A 422 -8.70 10.18 13.34
N HIS A 423 -8.00 10.66 14.35
CA HIS A 423 -8.62 10.93 15.65
C HIS A 423 -9.75 11.98 15.55
N ALA A 424 -9.61 12.96 14.67
CA ALA A 424 -10.61 14.01 14.46
C ALA A 424 -11.86 13.56 13.68
N VAL A 425 -11.88 12.35 13.08
CA VAL A 425 -13.03 11.83 12.34
C VAL A 425 -14.24 11.66 13.26
N THR A 426 -15.39 12.17 12.81
CA THR A 426 -16.68 12.06 13.51
C THR A 426 -17.64 11.11 12.81
N ALA A 427 -18.66 10.62 13.51
CA ALA A 427 -19.71 9.79 12.90
C ALA A 427 -20.45 10.54 11.78
N ASP A 428 -20.67 11.84 11.92
CA ASP A 428 -21.31 12.67 10.89
C ASP A 428 -20.45 12.77 9.63
N ALA A 429 -19.12 12.87 9.76
CA ALA A 429 -18.21 12.88 8.62
C ALA A 429 -18.25 11.52 7.87
N VAL A 430 -18.22 10.41 8.61
CA VAL A 430 -18.34 9.05 8.03
C VAL A 430 -19.68 8.85 7.32
N ASN A 431 -20.77 9.27 7.95
CA ASN A 431 -22.12 9.19 7.37
C ASN A 431 -22.27 10.05 6.11
N THR A 432 -21.64 11.22 6.11
CA THR A 432 -21.61 12.11 4.93
C THR A 432 -20.84 11.47 3.79
N ALA A 433 -19.67 10.90 4.07
CA ALA A 433 -18.87 10.19 3.07
C ALA A 433 -19.59 8.96 2.51
N ALA A 434 -20.26 8.16 3.36
CA ALA A 434 -21.05 7.02 2.93
C ALA A 434 -22.17 7.43 1.92
N LYS A 435 -22.95 8.46 2.26
CA LYS A 435 -24.00 8.99 1.41
C LYS A 435 -23.51 9.57 0.08
N ALA A 436 -22.34 10.21 0.09
CA ALA A 436 -21.77 10.84 -1.09
C ALA A 436 -21.17 9.81 -2.07
N TRP A 437 -20.57 8.74 -1.56
CA TRP A 437 -19.69 7.90 -2.36
C TRP A 437 -20.17 6.47 -2.57
N LEU A 438 -21.00 5.90 -1.71
CA LEU A 438 -21.54 4.54 -1.88
C LEU A 438 -22.83 4.49 -2.73
N ASP A 439 -22.91 5.37 -3.73
CA ASP A 439 -23.98 5.35 -4.75
C ASP A 439 -23.64 4.26 -5.79
N LYS A 440 -24.58 3.32 -6.01
CA LYS A 440 -24.42 2.21 -6.97
C LYS A 440 -24.07 2.67 -8.38
N ARG A 441 -24.50 3.86 -8.82
CA ARG A 441 -24.13 4.42 -10.12
C ARG A 441 -22.64 4.67 -10.28
N ARG A 442 -21.92 4.81 -9.15
CA ARG A 442 -20.46 4.96 -9.10
C ARG A 442 -19.71 3.64 -9.07
N SER A 443 -20.39 2.51 -9.19
CA SER A 443 -19.79 1.20 -8.97
C SER A 443 -19.78 0.30 -10.19
N VAL A 444 -18.86 -0.65 -10.11
CA VAL A 444 -18.82 -1.86 -10.94
C VAL A 444 -18.92 -3.06 -10.01
N THR A 445 -19.86 -3.98 -10.32
CA THR A 445 -19.96 -5.28 -9.65
C THR A 445 -19.40 -6.36 -10.57
N GLY A 446 -18.46 -7.13 -10.07
CA GLY A 446 -17.85 -8.28 -10.76
C GLY A 446 -18.32 -9.59 -10.15
N TYR A 447 -18.78 -10.52 -10.97
CA TYR A 447 -19.08 -11.90 -10.61
C TYR A 447 -18.00 -12.84 -11.13
N LEU A 448 -17.41 -13.64 -10.26
CA LEU A 448 -16.59 -14.77 -10.63
C LEU A 448 -17.40 -16.05 -10.45
N ILE A 449 -17.61 -16.79 -11.53
CA ILE A 449 -18.44 -18.01 -11.52
C ILE A 449 -17.67 -19.20 -12.09
N LYS A 450 -18.05 -20.41 -11.67
CA LYS A 450 -17.56 -21.63 -12.29
C LYS A 450 -18.19 -21.79 -13.70
N ASP A 451 -17.33 -22.03 -14.71
CA ASP A 451 -17.82 -22.37 -16.05
C ASP A 451 -18.21 -23.85 -16.08
N SER A 452 -19.51 -24.12 -16.13
CA SER A 452 -20.05 -25.47 -16.19
C SER A 452 -20.05 -26.11 -17.60
N HIS A 453 -19.80 -25.31 -18.66
CA HIS A 453 -19.87 -25.82 -20.04
C HIS A 453 -18.68 -26.69 -20.49
N LYS A 454 -17.60 -26.78 -19.70
CA LYS A 454 -16.45 -27.63 -20.01
C LYS A 454 -16.49 -29.02 -19.38
N GLU A 455 -17.40 -29.32 -18.46
CA GLU A 455 -17.52 -30.66 -17.88
C GLU A 455 -18.19 -31.67 -18.84
N ASP A 456 -19.08 -31.23 -19.76
CA ASP A 456 -19.81 -32.10 -20.68
C ASP A 456 -19.01 -32.61 -21.92
N LYS A 457 -17.73 -32.22 -22.08
CA LYS A 457 -16.90 -32.67 -23.22
C LYS A 457 -15.85 -33.71 -22.86
N ARG A 458 -15.92 -34.34 -21.68
CA ARG A 458 -15.01 -35.41 -21.24
C ARG A 458 -15.75 -36.69 -20.83
N THR A 459 -16.88 -37.01 -21.49
CA THR A 459 -17.49 -38.36 -21.43
C THR A 459 -17.38 -39.04 -22.79
#